data_d33742c24217a737eb497ada07aa20aa
#
_entry.id   d33742c24217a737eb497ada07aa20aa
#
_cell.length_a   1.000
_cell.length_b   1.000
_cell.length_c   1.000
_cell.angle_alpha   90.00
_cell.angle_beta   90.00
_cell.angle_gamma   90.00
#
_symmetry.space_group_name_H-M   'P 1'
#
loop_
_entity.id
_entity.type
_entity.pdbx_description
1 polymer ?
#
loop_
_entity_poly.entity_id
_entity_poly.type
_entity_poly.pdbx_seq_one_letter_code
_entity_poly.pdbx_strand_id
1 'polypeptide(L)'
;MRVSTAEQSTDRQQAELAEVAKRRGWKVTVFEDAGISGAKGRDKRPALDAMLREVTRGKFDVVAAWSVDRLGRSLPDLLATLGEVKAAGADLYLHQQGIDTATPAGRMMFGMLGVFAEFERAMIQERVKSGMARAKAKGQRLGRKPVNASVESRIRELRAGNMGILKIARTLGCGVSVVQRVVKVAA
;
A
#
# COMPACT_ATOMS: atom_id res chain seq x y z
N MET A 1 -9.32 1.71 -37.17
CA MET A 1 -8.26 1.07 -36.40
C MET A 1 -8.06 1.91 -35.13
N ARG A 2 -8.57 1.49 -33.96
CA ARG A 2 -8.28 2.15 -32.68
C ARG A 2 -7.03 1.48 -32.11
N VAL A 3 -5.90 2.14 -32.22
CA VAL A 3 -4.67 1.73 -31.51
C VAL A 3 -4.83 2.20 -30.07
N SER A 4 -4.61 1.32 -29.10
CA SER A 4 -4.75 1.68 -27.69
C SER A 4 -3.67 2.71 -27.33
N THR A 5 -4.07 3.89 -26.92
CA THR A 5 -3.22 5.01 -26.48
C THR A 5 -2.26 4.66 -25.35
N ALA A 6 -2.46 3.52 -24.68
CA ALA A 6 -1.62 3.05 -23.56
C ALA A 6 -0.29 2.43 -24.02
N GLU A 7 -0.29 1.61 -25.08
CA GLU A 7 0.94 0.97 -25.60
C GLU A 7 1.90 1.99 -26.22
N GLN A 8 1.39 2.90 -27.05
CA GLN A 8 2.21 3.98 -27.61
C GLN A 8 2.84 4.89 -26.54
N SER A 9 2.16 5.06 -25.40
CA SER A 9 2.68 5.82 -24.26
C SER A 9 3.85 5.12 -23.58
N THR A 10 3.82 3.79 -23.45
CA THR A 10 4.87 3.01 -22.78
C THR A 10 6.13 2.95 -23.62
N ASP A 11 6.00 2.69 -24.93
CA ASP A 11 7.12 2.63 -25.87
C ASP A 11 7.89 3.97 -25.91
N ARG A 12 7.16 5.08 -25.92
CA ARG A 12 7.76 6.41 -25.84
C ARG A 12 8.52 6.63 -24.54
N GLN A 13 7.92 6.27 -23.40
CA GLN A 13 8.55 6.39 -22.08
C GLN A 13 9.84 5.56 -21.99
N GLN A 14 9.79 4.34 -22.54
CA GLN A 14 10.95 3.46 -22.61
C GLN A 14 12.05 4.04 -23.50
N ALA A 15 11.71 4.59 -24.66
CA ALA A 15 12.67 5.21 -25.57
C ALA A 15 13.37 6.42 -24.92
N GLU A 16 12.62 7.30 -24.25
CA GLU A 16 13.18 8.46 -23.53
C GLU A 16 14.15 8.04 -22.44
N LEU A 17 13.80 7.01 -21.64
CA LEU A 17 14.69 6.46 -20.60
C LEU A 17 15.93 5.76 -21.19
N ALA A 18 15.77 5.04 -22.30
CA ALA A 18 16.88 4.40 -22.99
C ALA A 18 17.91 5.41 -23.52
N GLU A 19 17.43 6.55 -24.03
CA GLU A 19 18.31 7.64 -24.46
C GLU A 19 19.11 8.23 -23.29
N VAL A 20 18.46 8.42 -22.13
CA VAL A 20 19.15 8.87 -20.93
C VAL A 20 20.21 7.86 -20.49
N ALA A 21 19.86 6.59 -20.45
CA ALA A 21 20.75 5.49 -20.07
C ALA A 21 21.98 5.43 -21.02
N LYS A 22 21.77 5.57 -22.33
CA LYS A 22 22.85 5.62 -23.33
C LYS A 22 23.79 6.78 -23.08
N ARG A 23 23.26 7.99 -22.83
CA ARG A 23 24.08 9.19 -22.55
C ARG A 23 24.90 9.07 -21.27
N ARG A 24 24.36 8.31 -20.28
CA ARG A 24 25.01 8.11 -18.98
C ARG A 24 25.87 6.84 -18.90
N GLY A 25 25.90 6.04 -19.95
CA GLY A 25 26.66 4.79 -19.98
C GLY A 25 26.11 3.71 -19.06
N TRP A 26 24.80 3.72 -18.77
CA TRP A 26 24.18 2.73 -17.90
C TRP A 26 23.96 1.41 -18.61
N LYS A 27 24.22 0.30 -17.90
CA LYS A 27 23.68 -1.03 -18.29
C LYS A 27 22.23 -1.11 -17.85
N VAL A 28 21.32 -1.39 -18.77
CA VAL A 28 19.88 -1.35 -18.54
C VAL A 28 19.29 -2.76 -18.41
N THR A 29 18.48 -2.96 -17.38
CA THR A 29 17.52 -4.06 -17.27
C THR A 29 16.12 -3.48 -17.19
N VAL A 30 15.22 -3.88 -18.08
CA VAL A 30 13.86 -3.34 -18.15
C VAL A 30 12.92 -4.22 -17.35
N PHE A 31 12.09 -3.59 -16.50
CA PHE A 31 10.98 -4.21 -15.79
C PHE A 31 9.69 -3.50 -16.22
N GLU A 32 8.80 -4.24 -16.85
CA GLU A 32 7.57 -3.69 -17.39
C GLU A 32 6.35 -4.49 -16.93
N ASP A 33 5.38 -3.78 -16.37
CA ASP A 33 4.05 -4.31 -16.05
C ASP A 33 3.08 -3.85 -17.17
N ALA A 34 3.09 -4.52 -18.32
CA ALA A 34 2.29 -4.18 -19.48
C ALA A 34 0.78 -4.22 -19.18
N GLY A 35 0.05 -3.17 -19.60
CA GLY A 35 -1.40 -3.09 -19.43
C GLY A 35 -1.88 -2.93 -17.97
N ILE A 36 -0.98 -2.76 -17.02
CA ILE A 36 -1.32 -2.59 -15.60
C ILE A 36 -1.30 -1.10 -15.26
N SER A 37 -2.46 -0.58 -14.84
CA SER A 37 -2.55 0.81 -14.35
C SER A 37 -1.69 1.01 -13.11
N GLY A 38 -0.97 2.13 -13.05
CA GLY A 38 -0.21 2.55 -11.86
C GLY A 38 -1.05 2.65 -10.57
N ALA A 39 -2.39 2.74 -10.71
CA ALA A 39 -3.34 2.71 -9.60
C ALA A 39 -3.44 1.33 -8.89
N LYS A 40 -2.90 0.26 -9.48
CA LYS A 40 -2.87 -1.06 -8.83
C LYS A 40 -1.68 -1.17 -7.87
N GLY A 41 -1.91 -1.79 -6.70
CA GLY A 41 -0.87 -2.01 -5.70
C GLY A 41 0.25 -2.96 -6.18
N ARG A 42 1.33 -3.03 -5.39
CA ARG A 42 2.49 -3.88 -5.63
C ARG A 42 2.13 -5.36 -5.86
N ASP A 43 1.11 -5.87 -5.15
CA ASP A 43 0.55 -7.22 -5.26
C ASP A 43 0.07 -7.58 -6.68
N LYS A 44 -0.24 -6.57 -7.49
CA LYS A 44 -0.71 -6.70 -8.88
C LYS A 44 0.30 -6.19 -9.91
N ARG A 45 1.54 -5.96 -9.49
CA ARG A 45 2.64 -5.44 -10.31
C ARG A 45 3.88 -6.31 -10.15
N PRO A 46 3.89 -7.50 -10.76
CA PRO A 46 4.96 -8.49 -10.57
C PRO A 46 6.32 -8.01 -11.04
N ALA A 47 6.39 -7.19 -12.10
CA ALA A 47 7.65 -6.65 -12.58
C ALA A 47 8.23 -5.60 -11.61
N LEU A 48 7.41 -4.72 -11.04
CA LEU A 48 7.83 -3.78 -9.99
C LEU A 48 8.34 -4.55 -8.76
N ASP A 49 7.63 -5.59 -8.34
CA ASP A 49 8.04 -6.39 -7.18
C ASP A 49 9.36 -7.13 -7.44
N ALA A 50 9.54 -7.70 -8.63
CA ALA A 50 10.80 -8.33 -9.06
C ALA A 50 11.96 -7.33 -9.07
N MET A 51 11.74 -6.15 -9.62
CA MET A 51 12.75 -5.07 -9.62
C MET A 51 13.18 -4.73 -8.18
N LEU A 52 12.23 -4.49 -7.27
CA LEU A 52 12.55 -4.13 -5.88
C LEU A 52 13.31 -5.24 -5.14
N ARG A 53 12.97 -6.50 -5.38
CA ARG A 53 13.73 -7.65 -4.83
C ARG A 53 15.17 -7.68 -5.33
N GLU A 54 15.40 -7.36 -6.59
CA GLU A 54 16.75 -7.32 -7.15
C GLU A 54 17.54 -6.09 -6.64
N VAL A 55 16.86 -4.96 -6.47
CA VAL A 55 17.43 -3.75 -5.84
C VAL A 55 17.88 -4.04 -4.41
N THR A 56 17.03 -4.68 -3.59
CA THR A 56 17.38 -5.04 -2.20
C THR A 56 18.54 -6.03 -2.11
N ARG A 57 18.83 -6.77 -3.19
CA ARG A 57 20.01 -7.64 -3.29
C ARG A 57 21.28 -6.91 -3.76
N GLY A 58 21.20 -5.61 -3.96
CA GLY A 58 22.33 -4.79 -4.40
C GLY A 58 22.74 -5.02 -5.85
N LYS A 59 21.83 -5.48 -6.72
CA LYS A 59 22.15 -5.75 -8.13
C LYS A 59 22.11 -4.51 -9.02
N PHE A 60 21.58 -3.40 -8.53
CA PHE A 60 21.41 -2.17 -9.28
C PHE A 60 21.93 -0.97 -8.50
N ASP A 61 22.68 -0.12 -9.18
CA ASP A 61 23.18 1.14 -8.63
C ASP A 61 22.14 2.27 -8.77
N VAL A 62 21.25 2.17 -9.78
CA VAL A 62 20.25 3.19 -10.09
C VAL A 62 18.92 2.55 -10.47
N VAL A 63 17.85 3.05 -9.90
CA VAL A 63 16.48 2.78 -10.35
C VAL A 63 16.00 3.97 -11.16
N ALA A 64 15.69 3.75 -12.43
CA ALA A 64 15.15 4.78 -13.30
C ALA A 64 13.67 4.52 -13.58
N ALA A 65 12.83 5.57 -13.44
CA ALA A 65 11.43 5.53 -13.83
C ALA A 65 11.08 6.79 -14.64
N TRP A 66 10.11 6.65 -15.54
CA TRP A 66 9.67 7.78 -16.33
C TRP A 66 8.97 8.85 -15.47
N SER A 67 8.20 8.41 -14.46
CA SER A 67 7.51 9.32 -13.51
C SER A 67 7.23 8.63 -12.17
N VAL A 68 6.91 9.41 -11.15
CA VAL A 68 6.63 8.94 -9.78
C VAL A 68 5.46 7.94 -9.71
N ASP A 69 4.43 8.11 -10.56
CA ASP A 69 3.26 7.24 -10.62
C ASP A 69 3.58 5.84 -11.15
N ARG A 70 4.75 5.66 -11.73
CA ARG A 70 5.28 4.34 -12.10
C ARG A 70 5.78 3.55 -10.89
N LEU A 71 6.18 4.22 -9.83
CA LEU A 71 6.75 3.59 -8.63
C LEU A 71 5.76 3.42 -7.48
N GLY A 72 4.69 4.22 -7.43
CA GLY A 72 3.67 4.12 -6.38
C GLY A 72 2.30 4.60 -6.85
N ARG A 73 1.24 4.00 -6.30
CA ARG A 73 -0.17 4.40 -6.58
C ARG A 73 -0.66 5.53 -5.67
N SER A 74 0.04 5.76 -4.60
CA SER A 74 -0.24 6.77 -3.58
C SER A 74 1.09 7.29 -3.05
N LEU A 75 1.06 8.45 -2.41
CA LEU A 75 2.27 9.00 -1.82
C LEU A 75 2.89 8.06 -0.76
N PRO A 76 2.12 7.40 0.14
CA PRO A 76 2.69 6.39 1.04
C PRO A 76 3.35 5.20 0.33
N ASP A 77 2.75 4.66 -0.75
CA ASP A 77 3.34 3.58 -1.53
C ASP A 77 4.63 4.01 -2.22
N LEU A 78 4.62 5.21 -2.80
CA LEU A 78 5.81 5.80 -3.42
C LEU A 78 6.95 5.89 -2.42
N LEU A 79 6.69 6.45 -1.23
CA LEU A 79 7.73 6.59 -0.21
C LEU A 79 8.25 5.25 0.32
N ALA A 80 7.39 4.25 0.45
CA ALA A 80 7.83 2.91 0.81
C ALA A 80 8.80 2.38 -0.26
N THR A 81 8.43 2.46 -1.53
CA THR A 81 9.30 2.06 -2.66
C THR A 81 10.62 2.83 -2.66
N LEU A 82 10.57 4.15 -2.48
CA LEU A 82 11.73 5.01 -2.45
C LEU A 82 12.63 4.74 -1.23
N GLY A 83 12.02 4.42 -0.08
CA GLY A 83 12.72 3.99 1.12
C GLY A 83 13.48 2.68 0.91
N GLU A 84 12.88 1.69 0.23
CA GLU A 84 13.52 0.43 -0.13
C GLU A 84 14.73 0.67 -1.04
N VAL A 85 14.57 1.48 -2.09
CA VAL A 85 15.66 1.83 -3.03
C VAL A 85 16.82 2.50 -2.29
N LYS A 86 16.52 3.50 -1.45
CA LYS A 86 17.51 4.21 -0.67
C LYS A 86 18.21 3.30 0.36
N ALA A 87 17.46 2.45 1.05
CA ALA A 87 18.04 1.51 2.04
C ALA A 87 18.97 0.48 1.38
N ALA A 88 18.72 0.13 0.12
CA ALA A 88 19.59 -0.72 -0.68
C ALA A 88 20.84 0.01 -1.21
N GLY A 89 20.97 1.32 -0.98
CA GLY A 89 22.09 2.12 -1.46
C GLY A 89 22.00 2.50 -2.94
N ALA A 90 20.87 2.24 -3.60
CA ALA A 90 20.69 2.59 -5.00
C ALA A 90 20.16 4.03 -5.15
N ASP A 91 20.60 4.71 -6.21
CA ASP A 91 20.10 6.01 -6.58
C ASP A 91 18.78 5.91 -7.35
N LEU A 92 18.05 7.03 -7.40
CA LEU A 92 16.79 7.14 -8.11
C LEU A 92 16.86 8.21 -9.20
N TYR A 93 16.39 7.87 -10.39
CA TYR A 93 16.23 8.81 -11.49
C TYR A 93 14.76 8.85 -11.94
N LEU A 94 14.13 10.02 -11.85
CA LEU A 94 12.76 10.28 -12.30
C LEU A 94 12.78 11.26 -13.47
N HIS A 95 12.50 10.74 -14.66
CA HIS A 95 12.68 11.49 -15.89
C HIS A 95 11.77 12.72 -15.98
N GLN A 96 10.47 12.54 -15.80
CA GLN A 96 9.49 13.61 -15.95
C GLN A 96 9.64 14.71 -14.87
N GLN A 97 10.04 14.34 -13.66
CA GLN A 97 10.25 15.31 -12.57
C GLN A 97 11.65 15.91 -12.55
N GLY A 98 12.57 15.42 -13.38
CA GLY A 98 13.96 15.86 -13.39
C GLY A 98 14.71 15.59 -12.07
N ILE A 99 14.24 14.56 -11.30
CA ILE A 99 14.85 14.22 -10.01
C ILE A 99 15.93 13.16 -10.24
N ASP A 100 17.14 13.43 -9.73
CA ASP A 100 18.28 12.53 -9.78
C ASP A 100 18.97 12.54 -8.40
N THR A 101 18.79 11.47 -7.62
CA THR A 101 19.34 11.41 -6.26
C THR A 101 20.87 11.24 -6.21
N ALA A 102 21.51 10.94 -7.33
CA ALA A 102 22.97 11.01 -7.42
C ALA A 102 23.47 12.46 -7.24
N THR A 103 22.61 13.47 -7.51
CA THR A 103 22.95 14.88 -7.32
C THR A 103 22.51 15.42 -5.95
N PRO A 104 23.23 16.41 -5.37
CA PRO A 104 22.79 17.04 -4.12
C PRO A 104 21.39 17.66 -4.20
N ALA A 105 21.07 18.33 -5.33
CA ALA A 105 19.75 18.93 -5.56
C ALA A 105 18.63 17.89 -5.63
N GLY A 106 18.86 16.78 -6.34
CA GLY A 106 17.89 15.68 -6.40
C GLY A 106 17.68 15.01 -5.04
N ARG A 107 18.74 14.81 -4.23
CA ARG A 107 18.61 14.33 -2.84
C ARG A 107 17.79 15.27 -1.97
N MET A 108 17.98 16.57 -2.11
CA MET A 108 17.20 17.57 -1.39
C MET A 108 15.72 17.52 -1.81
N MET A 109 15.42 17.51 -3.11
CA MET A 109 14.05 17.39 -3.62
C MET A 109 13.38 16.09 -3.14
N PHE A 110 14.12 15.00 -3.16
CA PHE A 110 13.65 13.73 -2.64
C PHE A 110 13.33 13.79 -1.13
N GLY A 111 14.18 14.43 -0.33
CA GLY A 111 13.94 14.67 1.10
C GLY A 111 12.66 15.49 1.33
N MET A 112 12.42 16.51 0.53
CA MET A 112 11.18 17.31 0.60
C MET A 112 9.92 16.47 0.30
N LEU A 113 9.97 15.58 -0.70
CA LEU A 113 8.85 14.66 -0.95
C LEU A 113 8.54 13.79 0.26
N GLY A 114 9.57 13.33 1.00
CA GLY A 114 9.41 12.59 2.25
C GLY A 114 8.65 13.40 3.31
N VAL A 115 9.05 14.63 3.54
CA VAL A 115 8.40 15.55 4.50
C VAL A 115 6.95 15.82 4.11
N PHE A 116 6.68 16.09 2.84
CA PHE A 116 5.30 16.29 2.37
C PHE A 116 4.41 15.08 2.62
N ALA A 117 4.94 13.90 2.46
CA ALA A 117 4.17 12.67 2.69
C ALA A 117 3.89 12.40 4.16
N GLU A 118 4.83 12.70 5.05
CA GLU A 118 4.59 12.63 6.49
C GLU A 118 3.50 13.63 6.89
N PHE A 119 3.55 14.83 6.35
CA PHE A 119 2.53 15.84 6.56
C PHE A 119 1.16 15.39 6.06
N GLU A 120 1.06 14.85 4.84
CA GLU A 120 -0.21 14.32 4.30
C GLU A 120 -0.77 13.20 5.18
N ARG A 121 0.08 12.26 5.63
CA ARG A 121 -0.32 11.18 6.54
C ARG A 121 -0.85 11.73 7.86
N ALA A 122 -0.19 12.72 8.43
CA ALA A 122 -0.63 13.38 9.67
C ALA A 122 -2.00 14.05 9.49
N MET A 123 -2.19 14.77 8.39
CA MET A 123 -3.46 15.42 8.05
C MET A 123 -4.60 14.42 7.85
N ILE A 124 -4.34 13.28 7.20
CA ILE A 124 -5.33 12.21 7.03
C ILE A 124 -5.72 11.63 8.39
N GLN A 125 -4.75 11.34 9.25
CA GLN A 125 -4.99 10.81 10.61
C GLN A 125 -5.81 11.78 11.45
N GLU A 126 -5.50 13.06 11.40
CA GLU A 126 -6.24 14.10 12.12
C GLU A 126 -7.68 14.20 11.63
N ARG A 127 -7.90 14.17 10.30
CA ARG A 127 -9.24 14.17 9.72
C ARG A 127 -10.04 12.94 10.15
N VAL A 128 -9.44 11.76 10.18
CA VAL A 128 -10.08 10.52 10.66
C VAL A 128 -10.42 10.63 12.14
N LYS A 129 -9.50 11.09 12.99
CA LYS A 129 -9.73 11.30 14.44
C LYS A 129 -10.88 12.29 14.68
N SER A 130 -10.86 13.41 13.99
CA SER A 130 -11.94 14.43 14.07
C SER A 130 -13.28 13.88 13.58
N GLY A 131 -13.28 13.07 12.51
CA GLY A 131 -14.48 12.39 12.03
C GLY A 131 -15.05 11.40 13.05
N MET A 132 -14.20 10.59 13.67
CA MET A 132 -14.59 9.65 14.72
C MET A 132 -15.11 10.38 15.97
N ALA A 133 -14.46 11.46 16.38
CA ALA A 133 -14.92 12.28 17.52
C ALA A 133 -16.31 12.87 17.27
N ARG A 134 -16.55 13.42 16.08
CA ARG A 134 -17.87 13.92 15.66
C ARG A 134 -18.93 12.81 15.63
N ALA A 135 -18.61 11.63 15.11
CA ALA A 135 -19.53 10.49 15.09
C ALA A 135 -19.88 10.03 16.51
N LYS A 136 -18.89 9.97 17.41
CA LYS A 136 -19.08 9.67 18.83
C LYS A 136 -19.96 10.70 19.53
N ALA A 137 -19.73 12.00 19.27
CA ALA A 137 -20.56 13.09 19.83
C ALA A 137 -22.02 13.04 19.36
N LYS A 138 -22.28 12.52 18.14
CA LYS A 138 -23.62 12.27 17.60
C LYS A 138 -24.23 10.94 18.09
N GLY A 139 -23.62 10.26 19.06
CA GLY A 139 -24.10 8.98 19.58
C GLY A 139 -23.92 7.80 18.64
N GLN A 140 -23.20 7.98 17.52
CA GLN A 140 -22.93 6.89 16.61
C GLN A 140 -21.91 5.93 17.20
N ARG A 141 -22.25 4.66 17.24
CA ARG A 141 -21.34 3.62 17.69
C ARG A 141 -20.23 3.41 16.66
N LEU A 142 -19.00 3.54 17.11
CA LEU A 142 -17.80 3.23 16.32
C LEU A 142 -17.41 1.76 16.53
N GLY A 143 -16.95 1.12 15.46
CA GLY A 143 -16.47 -0.25 15.46
C GLY A 143 -17.49 -1.29 14.97
N ARG A 144 -17.18 -2.57 15.18
CA ARG A 144 -18.01 -3.68 14.71
C ARG A 144 -19.39 -3.67 15.38
N LYS A 145 -20.45 -3.85 14.58
CA LYS A 145 -21.82 -3.98 15.11
C LYS A 145 -21.89 -5.09 16.17
N PRO A 146 -22.67 -4.89 17.27
CA PRO A 146 -22.93 -5.94 18.22
C PRO A 146 -23.55 -7.13 17.53
N VAL A 147 -23.33 -8.31 18.07
CA VAL A 147 -24.07 -9.49 17.67
C VAL A 147 -25.51 -9.33 18.10
N ASN A 148 -26.45 -9.85 17.32
CA ASN A 148 -27.88 -9.76 17.63
C ASN A 148 -28.17 -10.39 19.00
N ALA A 149 -29.04 -9.76 19.78
CA ALA A 149 -29.44 -10.23 21.10
C ALA A 149 -29.97 -11.68 21.09
N SER A 150 -30.64 -12.07 20.02
CA SER A 150 -31.13 -13.45 19.81
C SER A 150 -29.96 -14.46 19.73
N VAL A 151 -28.85 -14.09 19.10
CA VAL A 151 -27.65 -14.94 19.01
C VAL A 151 -26.97 -15.02 20.39
N GLU A 152 -26.93 -13.92 21.14
CA GLU A 152 -26.37 -13.91 22.50
C GLU A 152 -27.19 -14.79 23.45
N SER A 153 -28.53 -14.73 23.38
CA SER A 153 -29.41 -15.62 24.14
C SER A 153 -29.16 -17.08 23.79
N ARG A 154 -29.07 -17.39 22.50
CA ARG A 154 -28.81 -18.76 22.04
C ARG A 154 -27.44 -19.29 22.45
N ILE A 155 -26.41 -18.42 22.52
CA ILE A 155 -25.09 -18.78 23.07
C ILE A 155 -25.24 -19.21 24.55
N ARG A 156 -25.99 -18.44 25.35
CA ARG A 156 -26.19 -18.74 26.79
C ARG A 156 -26.92 -20.06 26.96
N GLU A 157 -27.99 -20.31 26.22
CA GLU A 157 -28.75 -21.58 26.24
C GLU A 157 -27.88 -22.78 25.90
N LEU A 158 -27.14 -22.72 24.79
CA LEU A 158 -26.26 -23.80 24.37
C LEU A 158 -25.12 -24.04 25.39
N ARG A 159 -24.66 -22.99 26.03
CA ARG A 159 -23.64 -23.08 27.08
C ARG A 159 -24.19 -23.70 28.37
N ALA A 160 -25.40 -23.36 28.77
CA ALA A 160 -26.11 -23.99 29.89
C ALA A 160 -26.32 -25.51 29.65
N GLY A 161 -26.50 -25.94 28.40
CA GLY A 161 -26.49 -27.35 28.00
C GLY A 161 -25.09 -27.99 27.89
N ASN A 162 -24.08 -27.41 28.52
CA ASN A 162 -22.68 -27.90 28.54
C ASN A 162 -21.99 -28.00 27.18
N MET A 163 -22.51 -27.33 26.14
CA MET A 163 -21.86 -27.31 24.82
C MET A 163 -20.55 -26.52 24.86
N GLY A 164 -19.51 -27.07 24.22
CA GLY A 164 -18.18 -26.45 24.16
C GLY A 164 -18.17 -25.18 23.27
N ILE A 165 -17.36 -24.18 23.63
CA ILE A 165 -17.28 -22.87 22.98
C ILE A 165 -17.05 -22.97 21.46
N LEU A 166 -16.15 -23.84 21.01
CA LEU A 166 -15.87 -24.06 19.58
C LEU A 166 -17.08 -24.65 18.84
N LYS A 167 -17.81 -25.56 19.50
CA LYS A 167 -19.01 -26.16 18.91
C LYS A 167 -20.13 -25.12 18.78
N ILE A 168 -20.34 -24.29 19.82
CA ILE A 168 -21.31 -23.18 19.80
C ILE A 168 -20.99 -22.21 18.66
N ALA A 169 -19.72 -21.81 18.51
CA ALA A 169 -19.28 -20.90 17.45
C ALA A 169 -19.60 -21.44 16.05
N ARG A 170 -19.34 -22.73 15.81
CA ARG A 170 -19.68 -23.41 14.55
C ARG A 170 -21.19 -23.50 14.33
N THR A 171 -21.95 -23.90 15.34
CA THR A 171 -23.40 -24.07 15.23
C THR A 171 -24.13 -22.76 14.91
N LEU A 172 -23.66 -21.64 15.46
CA LEU A 172 -24.28 -20.33 15.29
C LEU A 172 -23.63 -19.47 14.19
N GLY A 173 -22.59 -19.97 13.51
CA GLY A 173 -21.87 -19.22 12.48
C GLY A 173 -21.22 -17.93 12.99
N CYS A 174 -20.84 -17.86 14.26
CA CYS A 174 -20.25 -16.68 14.87
C CYS A 174 -18.78 -16.92 15.28
N GLY A 175 -18.04 -15.83 15.50
CA GLY A 175 -16.65 -15.94 15.93
C GLY A 175 -16.52 -16.50 17.35
N VAL A 176 -15.49 -17.31 17.60
CA VAL A 176 -15.19 -17.89 18.93
C VAL A 176 -15.06 -16.80 20.01
N SER A 177 -14.45 -15.66 19.68
CA SER A 177 -14.33 -14.50 20.57
C SER A 177 -15.68 -13.91 21.02
N VAL A 178 -16.72 -14.02 20.17
CA VAL A 178 -18.09 -13.61 20.51
C VAL A 178 -18.65 -14.53 21.59
N VAL A 179 -18.52 -15.85 21.39
CA VAL A 179 -18.99 -16.85 22.36
C VAL A 179 -18.27 -16.67 23.70
N GLN A 180 -16.94 -16.52 23.68
CA GLN A 180 -16.16 -16.28 24.91
C GLN A 180 -16.61 -15.01 25.64
N ARG A 181 -16.85 -13.90 24.92
CA ARG A 181 -17.33 -12.67 25.54
C ARG A 181 -18.69 -12.85 26.21
N VAL A 182 -19.64 -13.48 25.52
CA VAL A 182 -21.00 -13.66 26.04
C VAL A 182 -21.02 -14.60 27.27
N VAL A 183 -20.20 -15.65 27.25
CA VAL A 183 -20.06 -16.58 28.36
C VAL A 183 -19.37 -15.92 29.56
N LYS A 184 -18.33 -15.10 29.34
CA LYS A 184 -17.60 -14.40 30.40
C LYS A 184 -18.43 -13.34 31.13
N VAL A 185 -19.39 -12.72 30.46
CA VAL A 185 -20.31 -11.72 31.05
C VAL A 185 -21.44 -12.40 31.86
N ALA A 186 -21.67 -13.69 31.65
CA ALA A 186 -22.69 -14.48 32.34
C ALA A 186 -22.15 -15.29 33.53
N ALA A 187 -20.83 -15.26 33.75
CA ALA A 187 -20.15 -15.83 34.93
C ALA A 187 -19.77 -14.71 35.90
#